data_a47ba99f0070047e8e1d7277d4e73293
#
_entry.id   a47ba99f0070047e8e1d7277d4e73293
#
_cell.length_a   1.000
_cell.length_b   1.000
_cell.length_c   1.000
_cell.angle_alpha   90.00
_cell.angle_beta   90.00
_cell.angle_gamma   90.00
#
_symmetry.space_group_name_H-M   'P 1'
#
loop_
_entity.id
_entity.type
_entity.pdbx_description
1 polymer ?
#
loop_
_entity_poly.entity_id
_entity_poly.type
_entity_poly.pdbx_seq_one_letter_code
_entity_poly.pdbx_strand_id
1 'polypeptide(L)'
;MAVLDLAVVVAYFILTIGLGLWVSRAQTTAGDYFLGARNLPAWAVLLSIVATETSALTVISVPGLGARGSLTFLQLAFGYLIGRTAVAVWLLPGYFRGEQETAYARLASRFGPGSRRLVSVVFLTTRFLGDGVRVFAGAIPLALITGWSVPSAIIAMGGITLVYTWIGGLKAVVWADVVQLIVYVGGGIAALGIAWHLAGGGAAALAMAAEAGKLTVINPVINLTDTYTLLGGLLGGALLSAASHGTDHLIVQRLLATRSLRDARIALVGSGVVVILQFLLFLLVGSAIWAAGFAPEGIKADEIFPRFIVEHLPVGLAGLMVAGILAAAMSTISSSINALAGSMTHDLYSTWTGRTDPAHLLRVGKAFSAVWGVALIAGALFFFHFTSGADTPVVVLALSIASVTYGGLLGTYILAARWARATGRDAVGAVMTSVAIMLVVLFSAKLAGQSGFQWLSPVGRLSWVWYVPLGTLLTLAAGVGLSYLPRRGAAA
;
A
#
# COMPACT_ATOMS: atom_id res chain seq x y z
N MET A 1 7.74 -25.28 -13.71
CA MET A 1 6.55 -25.61 -12.89
C MET A 1 5.98 -26.95 -13.32
N ALA A 2 5.59 -27.80 -12.39
CA ALA A 2 4.85 -29.02 -12.68
C ALA A 2 3.41 -28.71 -13.14
N VAL A 3 2.77 -29.66 -13.81
CA VAL A 3 1.38 -29.51 -14.30
C VAL A 3 0.41 -29.19 -13.14
N LEU A 4 0.63 -29.79 -11.96
CA LEU A 4 -0.19 -29.56 -10.78
C LEU A 4 -0.06 -28.12 -10.27
N ASP A 5 1.13 -27.53 -10.28
CA ASP A 5 1.33 -26.13 -9.89
C ASP A 5 0.56 -25.18 -10.80
N LEU A 6 0.62 -25.42 -12.11
CA LEU A 6 -0.13 -24.63 -13.07
C LEU A 6 -1.65 -24.79 -12.86
N ALA A 7 -2.11 -26.02 -12.57
CA ALA A 7 -3.53 -26.28 -12.29
C ALA A 7 -4.00 -25.50 -11.06
N VAL A 8 -3.19 -25.41 -9.98
CA VAL A 8 -3.49 -24.62 -8.77
C VAL A 8 -3.61 -23.13 -9.12
N VAL A 9 -2.69 -22.58 -9.91
CA VAL A 9 -2.75 -21.17 -10.34
C VAL A 9 -3.98 -20.89 -11.19
N VAL A 10 -4.32 -21.77 -12.13
CA VAL A 10 -5.52 -21.62 -12.97
C VAL A 10 -6.79 -21.72 -12.12
N ALA A 11 -6.86 -22.69 -11.19
CA ALA A 11 -7.99 -22.81 -10.27
C ALA A 11 -8.17 -21.54 -9.41
N TYR A 12 -7.07 -20.94 -8.94
CA TYR A 12 -7.11 -19.66 -8.24
C TYR A 12 -7.72 -18.54 -9.09
N PHE A 13 -7.33 -18.41 -10.37
CA PHE A 13 -7.89 -17.40 -11.27
C PHE A 13 -9.38 -17.63 -11.53
N ILE A 14 -9.80 -18.88 -11.77
CA ILE A 14 -11.21 -19.23 -11.97
C ILE A 14 -12.03 -18.87 -10.73
N LEU A 15 -11.52 -19.20 -9.53
CA LEU A 15 -12.16 -18.87 -8.26
C LEU A 15 -12.33 -17.36 -8.10
N THR A 16 -11.27 -16.58 -8.34
CA THR A 16 -11.28 -15.12 -8.18
C THR A 16 -12.24 -14.43 -9.15
N ILE A 17 -12.23 -14.83 -10.45
CA ILE A 17 -13.15 -14.30 -11.45
C ILE A 17 -14.59 -14.73 -11.12
N GLY A 18 -14.81 -16.00 -10.79
CA GLY A 18 -16.12 -16.52 -10.42
C GLY A 18 -16.73 -15.80 -9.21
N LEU A 19 -15.92 -15.52 -8.20
CA LEU A 19 -16.32 -14.73 -7.04
C LEU A 19 -16.72 -13.29 -7.44
N GLY A 20 -15.91 -12.64 -8.29
CA GLY A 20 -16.22 -11.31 -8.81
C GLY A 20 -17.57 -11.27 -9.54
N LEU A 21 -17.82 -12.24 -10.41
CA LEU A 21 -19.08 -12.37 -11.14
C LEU A 21 -20.28 -12.65 -10.21
N TRP A 22 -20.09 -13.52 -9.22
CA TRP A 22 -21.14 -13.87 -8.27
C TRP A 22 -21.57 -12.69 -7.41
N VAL A 23 -20.62 -11.88 -6.93
CA VAL A 23 -20.87 -10.73 -6.04
C VAL A 23 -21.44 -9.53 -6.81
N SER A 24 -21.23 -9.44 -8.13
CA SER A 24 -21.60 -8.27 -8.96
C SER A 24 -23.10 -8.08 -9.21
N ARG A 25 -23.93 -9.06 -8.89
CA ARG A 25 -25.33 -9.20 -9.37
C ARG A 25 -26.33 -8.11 -8.91
N ALA A 26 -25.95 -7.13 -8.09
CA ALA A 26 -26.89 -6.17 -7.49
C ALA A 26 -26.38 -4.72 -7.47
N GLN A 27 -25.60 -4.29 -8.45
CA GLN A 27 -25.07 -2.92 -8.48
C GLN A 27 -25.89 -2.04 -9.41
N THR A 28 -26.66 -1.13 -8.84
CA THR A 28 -27.52 -0.18 -9.58
C THR A 28 -27.06 1.27 -9.47
N THR A 29 -26.24 1.59 -8.45
CA THR A 29 -25.76 2.94 -8.17
C THR A 29 -24.25 3.01 -8.05
N ALA A 30 -23.69 4.22 -8.17
CA ALA A 30 -22.28 4.47 -7.89
C ALA A 30 -21.91 4.13 -6.42
N GLY A 31 -22.82 4.35 -5.47
CA GLY A 31 -22.66 3.96 -4.07
C GLY A 31 -22.54 2.43 -3.89
N ASP A 32 -23.32 1.64 -4.63
CA ASP A 32 -23.18 0.18 -4.62
C ASP A 32 -21.82 -0.25 -5.17
N TYR A 33 -21.38 0.39 -6.24
CA TYR A 33 -20.14 0.04 -6.95
C TYR A 33 -18.89 0.44 -6.16
N PHE A 34 -18.84 1.69 -5.65
CA PHE A 34 -17.64 2.22 -4.98
C PHE A 34 -17.62 2.03 -3.46
N LEU A 35 -18.79 1.90 -2.80
CA LEU A 35 -18.88 1.76 -1.35
C LEU A 35 -19.56 0.45 -0.90
N GLY A 36 -19.81 -0.47 -1.83
CA GLY A 36 -20.42 -1.76 -1.51
C GLY A 36 -21.76 -1.65 -0.80
N ALA A 37 -22.55 -0.61 -1.11
CA ALA A 37 -23.80 -0.25 -0.42
C ALA A 37 -23.63 -0.03 1.10
N ARG A 38 -22.43 0.26 1.59
CA ARG A 38 -22.06 0.45 3.03
C ARG A 38 -22.52 -0.71 3.92
N ASN A 39 -22.43 -1.93 3.41
CA ASN A 39 -22.93 -3.14 4.10
C ASN A 39 -21.89 -4.26 4.24
N LEU A 40 -20.61 -3.92 4.14
CA LEU A 40 -19.55 -4.90 4.29
C LEU A 40 -19.30 -5.20 5.78
N PRO A 41 -19.14 -6.48 6.16
CA PRO A 41 -18.86 -6.84 7.54
C PRO A 41 -17.43 -6.45 7.95
N ALA A 42 -17.26 -6.03 9.21
CA ALA A 42 -15.99 -5.53 9.74
C ALA A 42 -14.81 -6.50 9.50
N TRP A 43 -15.03 -7.80 9.68
CA TRP A 43 -13.97 -8.81 9.49
C TRP A 43 -13.50 -8.94 8.03
N ALA A 44 -14.42 -8.83 7.06
CA ALA A 44 -14.05 -8.89 5.64
C ALA A 44 -13.27 -7.62 5.23
N VAL A 45 -13.70 -6.44 5.71
CA VAL A 45 -12.98 -5.18 5.51
C VAL A 45 -11.61 -5.21 6.18
N LEU A 46 -11.50 -5.77 7.40
CA LEU A 46 -10.24 -5.98 8.10
C LEU A 46 -9.26 -6.77 7.24
N LEU A 47 -9.67 -7.95 6.77
CA LEU A 47 -8.83 -8.82 5.94
C LEU A 47 -8.50 -8.19 4.59
N SER A 48 -9.44 -7.46 3.99
CA SER A 48 -9.21 -6.70 2.75
C SER A 48 -8.18 -5.58 2.93
N ILE A 49 -8.19 -4.86 4.08
CA ILE A 49 -7.17 -3.85 4.39
C ILE A 49 -5.79 -4.50 4.46
N VAL A 50 -5.67 -5.64 5.16
CA VAL A 50 -4.41 -6.40 5.27
C VAL A 50 -3.93 -6.85 3.90
N ALA A 51 -4.82 -7.44 3.08
CA ALA A 51 -4.49 -7.89 1.74
C ALA A 51 -4.05 -6.75 0.81
N THR A 52 -4.71 -5.59 0.92
CA THR A 52 -4.39 -4.40 0.11
C THR A 52 -3.04 -3.78 0.46
N GLU A 53 -2.67 -3.80 1.74
CA GLU A 53 -1.38 -3.33 2.22
C GLU A 53 -0.25 -4.28 1.83
N THR A 54 -0.55 -5.58 1.79
CA THR A 54 0.39 -6.63 1.45
C THR A 54 0.53 -6.75 -0.06
N SER A 55 1.60 -6.22 -0.60
CA SER A 55 1.92 -6.41 -2.03
C SER A 55 2.74 -7.68 -2.24
N ALA A 56 2.87 -8.13 -3.50
CA ALA A 56 3.79 -9.21 -3.88
C ALA A 56 5.21 -8.97 -3.36
N LEU A 57 5.66 -7.70 -3.37
CA LEU A 57 6.95 -7.32 -2.82
C LEU A 57 7.05 -7.64 -1.32
N THR A 58 5.99 -7.41 -0.55
CA THR A 58 5.98 -7.74 0.89
C THR A 58 6.15 -9.24 1.10
N VAL A 59 5.41 -10.06 0.34
CA VAL A 59 5.49 -11.53 0.45
C VAL A 59 6.89 -12.05 0.09
N ILE A 60 7.59 -11.36 -0.81
CA ILE A 60 8.93 -11.78 -1.29
C ILE A 60 10.04 -11.18 -0.44
N SER A 61 9.98 -9.86 -0.18
CA SER A 61 11.09 -9.14 0.46
C SER A 61 11.15 -9.34 1.96
N VAL A 62 10.00 -9.52 2.65
CA VAL A 62 10.00 -9.70 4.11
C VAL A 62 10.71 -10.99 4.55
N PRO A 63 10.52 -12.17 3.88
CA PRO A 63 11.38 -13.32 4.14
C PRO A 63 12.85 -13.04 3.89
N GLY A 64 13.19 -12.31 2.83
CA GLY A 64 14.57 -11.89 2.57
C GLY A 64 15.17 -11.06 3.70
N LEU A 65 14.39 -10.13 4.29
CA LEU A 65 14.81 -9.38 5.47
C LEU A 65 15.04 -10.28 6.69
N GLY A 66 14.17 -11.27 6.93
CA GLY A 66 14.33 -12.25 8.00
C GLY A 66 15.56 -13.14 7.81
N ALA A 67 15.84 -13.54 6.57
CA ALA A 67 17.00 -14.37 6.23
C ALA A 67 18.34 -13.62 6.38
N ARG A 68 18.39 -12.34 5.97
CA ARG A 68 19.62 -11.51 6.02
C ARG A 68 19.82 -10.80 7.35
N GLY A 69 18.74 -10.36 7.99
CA GLY A 69 18.75 -9.54 9.21
C GLY A 69 18.13 -10.25 10.40
N SER A 70 17.29 -9.51 11.10
CA SER A 70 16.59 -9.94 12.32
C SER A 70 15.10 -9.55 12.26
N LEU A 71 14.39 -9.73 13.38
CA LEU A 71 12.96 -9.35 13.49
C LEU A 71 12.74 -7.84 13.73
N THR A 72 13.76 -7.00 13.61
CA THR A 72 13.66 -5.54 13.89
C THR A 72 12.66 -4.80 13.01
N PHE A 73 12.29 -5.34 11.85
CA PHE A 73 11.21 -4.82 11.01
C PHE A 73 9.86 -4.74 11.76
N LEU A 74 9.63 -5.58 12.78
CA LEU A 74 8.40 -5.56 13.56
C LEU A 74 8.18 -4.25 14.32
N GLN A 75 9.25 -3.50 14.63
CA GLN A 75 9.13 -2.18 15.25
C GLN A 75 8.30 -1.21 14.39
N LEU A 76 8.43 -1.30 13.07
CA LEU A 76 7.63 -0.53 12.12
C LEU A 76 6.14 -0.95 12.17
N ALA A 77 5.87 -2.25 12.27
CA ALA A 77 4.50 -2.78 12.39
C ALA A 77 3.84 -2.38 13.72
N PHE A 78 4.58 -2.29 14.82
CA PHE A 78 4.07 -1.73 16.07
C PHE A 78 3.70 -0.24 15.91
N GLY A 79 4.53 0.53 15.20
CA GLY A 79 4.18 1.90 14.80
C GLY A 79 2.89 1.95 13.97
N TYR A 80 2.70 1.02 13.04
CA TYR A 80 1.46 0.96 12.25
C TYR A 80 0.21 0.81 13.13
N LEU A 81 0.25 -0.03 14.14
CA LEU A 81 -0.87 -0.20 15.07
C LEU A 81 -1.17 1.08 15.84
N ILE A 82 -0.14 1.82 16.28
CA ILE A 82 -0.29 3.12 16.93
C ILE A 82 -0.96 4.12 15.97
N GLY A 83 -0.49 4.22 14.74
CA GLY A 83 -1.04 5.11 13.72
C GLY A 83 -2.50 4.81 13.41
N ARG A 84 -2.87 3.53 13.23
CA ARG A 84 -4.26 3.10 13.00
C ARG A 84 -5.17 3.40 14.18
N THR A 85 -4.67 3.21 15.40
CA THR A 85 -5.42 3.56 16.60
C THR A 85 -5.68 5.06 16.66
N ALA A 86 -4.68 5.88 16.35
CA ALA A 86 -4.83 7.33 16.28
C ALA A 86 -5.87 7.76 15.22
N VAL A 87 -5.84 7.14 14.03
CA VAL A 87 -6.83 7.37 12.97
C VAL A 87 -8.24 6.96 13.43
N ALA A 88 -8.38 5.79 14.06
CA ALA A 88 -9.66 5.29 14.56
C ALA A 88 -10.31 6.22 15.57
N VAL A 89 -9.49 6.92 16.39
CA VAL A 89 -9.98 7.88 17.41
C VAL A 89 -10.25 9.27 16.83
N TRP A 90 -9.33 9.79 16.00
CA TRP A 90 -9.36 11.23 15.63
C TRP A 90 -9.90 11.52 14.24
N LEU A 91 -9.52 10.73 13.23
CA LEU A 91 -9.91 11.00 11.84
C LEU A 91 -11.19 10.28 11.45
N LEU A 92 -11.32 9.01 11.81
CA LEU A 92 -12.42 8.16 11.36
C LEU A 92 -13.82 8.68 11.75
N PRO A 93 -14.06 9.21 12.99
CA PRO A 93 -15.37 9.78 13.33
C PRO A 93 -15.84 10.90 12.39
N GLY A 94 -14.89 11.65 11.83
CA GLY A 94 -15.20 12.72 10.89
C GLY A 94 -15.70 12.24 9.54
N TYR A 95 -15.32 11.04 9.11
CA TYR A 95 -15.79 10.42 7.86
C TYR A 95 -17.21 9.87 7.97
N PHE A 96 -17.67 9.57 9.18
CA PHE A 96 -19.04 9.08 9.45
C PHE A 96 -20.02 10.20 9.83
N ARG A 97 -19.59 11.47 9.76
CA ARG A 97 -20.47 12.64 9.89
C ARG A 97 -20.93 13.07 8.50
N GLY A 98 -22.15 12.72 8.15
CA GLY A 98 -22.73 12.92 6.81
C GLY A 98 -22.38 11.80 5.82
N GLU A 99 -22.98 11.86 4.64
CA GLU A 99 -22.80 10.87 3.58
C GLU A 99 -21.60 11.21 2.72
N GLN A 100 -20.40 10.86 3.19
CA GLN A 100 -19.17 11.08 2.44
C GLN A 100 -18.90 9.91 1.50
N GLU A 101 -18.57 10.20 0.25
CA GLU A 101 -18.28 9.21 -0.79
C GLU A 101 -16.77 8.97 -0.94
N THR A 102 -15.97 9.99 -0.59
CA THR A 102 -14.50 9.92 -0.68
C THR A 102 -13.84 10.50 0.56
N ALA A 103 -12.56 10.14 0.76
CA ALA A 103 -11.73 10.74 1.80
C ALA A 103 -11.67 12.27 1.66
N TYR A 104 -11.60 12.78 0.42
CA TYR A 104 -11.34 14.18 0.14
C TYR A 104 -12.58 15.08 0.21
N ALA A 105 -13.78 14.49 0.18
CA ALA A 105 -15.03 15.22 0.40
C ALA A 105 -15.03 15.95 1.76
N ARG A 106 -14.39 15.36 2.79
CA ARG A 106 -14.24 15.99 4.10
C ARG A 106 -13.38 17.26 4.08
N LEU A 107 -12.38 17.34 3.22
CA LEU A 107 -11.55 18.55 3.09
C LEU A 107 -12.34 19.69 2.44
N ALA A 108 -13.28 19.36 1.54
CA ALA A 108 -14.12 20.37 0.91
C ALA A 108 -14.99 21.12 1.89
N SER A 109 -15.54 20.47 2.92
CA SER A 109 -16.37 21.12 3.95
C SER A 109 -15.60 22.14 4.78
N ARG A 110 -14.27 22.02 4.87
CA ARG A 110 -13.41 22.92 5.64
C ARG A 110 -12.68 23.95 4.79
N PHE A 111 -12.17 23.53 3.64
CA PHE A 111 -11.27 24.30 2.79
C PHE A 111 -11.85 24.65 1.41
N GLY A 112 -13.09 24.21 1.13
CA GLY A 112 -13.77 24.43 -0.13
C GLY A 112 -13.40 23.42 -1.24
N PRO A 113 -14.11 23.48 -2.39
CA PRO A 113 -14.00 22.47 -3.45
C PRO A 113 -12.64 22.46 -4.14
N GLY A 114 -11.90 23.57 -4.13
CA GLY A 114 -10.54 23.64 -4.72
C GLY A 114 -9.54 22.73 -4.02
N SER A 115 -9.61 22.64 -2.70
CA SER A 115 -8.74 21.76 -1.91
C SER A 115 -9.05 20.27 -2.19
N ARG A 116 -10.34 19.91 -2.33
CA ARG A 116 -10.79 18.56 -2.70
C ARG A 116 -10.17 18.12 -4.02
N ARG A 117 -10.27 18.98 -5.05
CA ARG A 117 -9.74 18.69 -6.40
C ARG A 117 -8.24 18.53 -6.39
N LEU A 118 -7.51 19.47 -5.75
CA LEU A 118 -6.04 19.38 -5.70
C LEU A 118 -5.58 18.10 -5.02
N VAL A 119 -6.11 17.82 -3.83
CA VAL A 119 -5.71 16.62 -3.06
C VAL A 119 -6.07 15.35 -3.81
N SER A 120 -7.21 15.35 -4.51
CA SER A 120 -7.59 14.24 -5.39
C SER A 120 -6.60 14.06 -6.55
N VAL A 121 -6.19 15.15 -7.23
CA VAL A 121 -5.16 15.08 -8.29
C VAL A 121 -3.83 14.57 -7.76
N VAL A 122 -3.37 15.06 -6.59
CA VAL A 122 -2.17 14.55 -5.93
C VAL A 122 -2.28 13.06 -5.64
N PHE A 123 -3.43 12.61 -5.11
CA PHE A 123 -3.70 11.19 -4.88
C PHE A 123 -3.65 10.38 -6.18
N LEU A 124 -4.37 10.79 -7.22
CA LEU A 124 -4.43 10.09 -8.50
C LEU A 124 -3.02 9.92 -9.11
N THR A 125 -2.23 11.00 -9.13
CA THR A 125 -0.87 10.99 -9.67
C THR A 125 0.05 10.08 -8.85
N THR A 126 0.02 10.22 -7.51
CA THR A 126 0.85 9.41 -6.61
C THR A 126 0.54 7.94 -6.71
N ARG A 127 -0.77 7.60 -6.74
CA ARG A 127 -1.21 6.21 -6.85
C ARG A 127 -0.86 5.62 -8.21
N PHE A 128 -1.09 6.34 -9.29
CA PHE A 128 -0.70 5.88 -10.62
C PHE A 128 0.79 5.54 -10.71
N LEU A 129 1.65 6.45 -10.23
CA LEU A 129 3.10 6.23 -10.24
C LEU A 129 3.52 5.12 -9.28
N GLY A 130 3.09 5.17 -8.01
CA GLY A 130 3.48 4.20 -6.99
C GLY A 130 2.96 2.79 -7.27
N ASP A 131 1.72 2.67 -7.73
CA ASP A 131 1.13 1.36 -8.01
C ASP A 131 1.55 0.82 -9.36
N GLY A 132 1.86 1.67 -10.36
CA GLY A 132 2.51 1.26 -11.59
C GLY A 132 3.86 0.57 -11.34
N VAL A 133 4.68 1.14 -10.45
CA VAL A 133 5.94 0.51 -9.99
C VAL A 133 5.67 -0.82 -9.27
N ARG A 134 4.66 -0.88 -8.39
CA ARG A 134 4.31 -2.11 -7.66
C ARG A 134 3.82 -3.23 -8.58
N VAL A 135 3.02 -2.89 -9.58
CA VAL A 135 2.54 -3.86 -10.60
C VAL A 135 3.71 -4.43 -11.39
N PHE A 136 4.63 -3.57 -11.83
CA PHE A 136 5.87 -4.00 -12.50
C PHE A 136 6.68 -4.93 -11.60
N ALA A 137 6.95 -4.51 -10.37
CA ALA A 137 7.73 -5.30 -9.42
C ALA A 137 7.07 -6.64 -9.07
N GLY A 138 5.74 -6.66 -8.92
CA GLY A 138 4.97 -7.89 -8.67
C GLY A 138 4.97 -8.87 -9.85
N ALA A 139 5.21 -8.38 -11.06
CA ALA A 139 5.31 -9.22 -12.25
C ALA A 139 6.67 -9.93 -12.40
N ILE A 140 7.75 -9.39 -11.81
CA ILE A 140 9.10 -9.98 -11.90
C ILE A 140 9.13 -11.41 -11.35
N PRO A 141 8.70 -11.68 -10.11
CA PRO A 141 8.68 -13.04 -9.58
C PRO A 141 7.78 -13.98 -10.37
N LEU A 142 6.64 -13.48 -10.84
CA LEU A 142 5.77 -14.28 -11.71
C LEU A 142 6.50 -14.71 -12.99
N ALA A 143 7.17 -13.76 -13.64
CA ALA A 143 7.96 -14.05 -14.84
C ALA A 143 9.06 -15.09 -14.57
N LEU A 144 9.81 -14.95 -13.46
CA LEU A 144 10.86 -15.88 -13.05
C LEU A 144 10.31 -17.30 -12.81
N ILE A 145 9.17 -17.42 -12.12
CA ILE A 145 8.60 -18.70 -11.73
C ILE A 145 7.91 -19.39 -12.92
N THR A 146 7.22 -18.63 -13.77
CA THR A 146 6.46 -19.18 -14.91
C THR A 146 7.30 -19.34 -16.19
N GLY A 147 8.45 -18.68 -16.28
CA GLY A 147 9.23 -18.56 -17.51
C GLY A 147 8.63 -17.56 -18.53
N TRP A 148 7.61 -16.80 -18.14
CA TRP A 148 7.03 -15.78 -19.00
C TRP A 148 7.92 -14.54 -19.09
N SER A 149 7.74 -13.75 -20.15
CA SER A 149 8.33 -12.42 -20.18
C SER A 149 7.65 -11.51 -19.15
N VAL A 150 8.39 -10.57 -18.57
CA VAL A 150 7.82 -9.61 -17.60
C VAL A 150 6.63 -8.83 -18.19
N PRO A 151 6.66 -8.34 -19.45
CA PRO A 151 5.50 -7.73 -20.08
C PRO A 151 4.28 -8.65 -20.16
N SER A 152 4.47 -9.93 -20.50
CA SER A 152 3.36 -10.90 -20.55
C SER A 152 2.75 -11.12 -19.17
N ALA A 153 3.57 -11.20 -18.12
CA ALA A 153 3.13 -11.30 -16.73
C ALA A 153 2.33 -10.06 -16.28
N ILE A 154 2.78 -8.85 -16.64
CA ILE A 154 2.07 -7.59 -16.36
C ILE A 154 0.69 -7.60 -17.03
N ILE A 155 0.62 -7.92 -18.31
CA ILE A 155 -0.62 -7.90 -19.10
C ILE A 155 -1.61 -8.95 -18.58
N ALA A 156 -1.17 -10.18 -18.33
CA ALA A 156 -2.03 -11.25 -17.84
C ALA A 156 -2.60 -10.90 -16.45
N MET A 157 -1.75 -10.53 -15.50
CA MET A 157 -2.14 -10.19 -14.14
C MET A 157 -3.05 -8.96 -14.11
N GLY A 158 -2.66 -7.90 -14.82
CA GLY A 158 -3.43 -6.65 -14.89
C GLY A 158 -4.76 -6.83 -15.60
N GLY A 159 -4.79 -7.57 -16.72
CA GLY A 159 -6.00 -7.85 -17.50
C GLY A 159 -7.05 -8.64 -16.71
N ILE A 160 -6.64 -9.73 -16.06
CA ILE A 160 -7.54 -10.53 -15.21
C ILE A 160 -8.08 -9.67 -14.06
N THR A 161 -7.21 -8.89 -13.42
CA THR A 161 -7.60 -8.00 -12.32
C THR A 161 -8.60 -6.94 -12.75
N LEU A 162 -8.36 -6.33 -13.91
CA LEU A 162 -9.26 -5.33 -14.49
C LEU A 162 -10.66 -5.93 -14.71
N VAL A 163 -10.76 -7.12 -15.28
CA VAL A 163 -12.05 -7.75 -15.60
C VAL A 163 -12.91 -7.92 -14.35
N TYR A 164 -12.43 -8.59 -13.31
CA TYR A 164 -13.28 -8.82 -12.12
C TYR A 164 -13.56 -7.53 -11.32
N THR A 165 -12.62 -6.58 -11.32
CA THR A 165 -12.81 -5.29 -10.65
C THR A 165 -13.86 -4.44 -11.36
N TRP A 166 -13.77 -4.37 -12.69
CA TRP A 166 -14.71 -3.62 -13.53
C TRP A 166 -16.15 -4.14 -13.41
N ILE A 167 -16.30 -5.47 -13.34
CA ILE A 167 -17.61 -6.09 -13.20
C ILE A 167 -18.16 -5.92 -11.78
N GLY A 168 -17.33 -6.20 -10.77
CA GLY A 168 -17.77 -6.41 -9.40
C GLY A 168 -17.61 -5.24 -8.44
N GLY A 169 -16.88 -4.17 -8.80
CA GLY A 169 -16.62 -3.01 -7.94
C GLY A 169 -16.02 -3.38 -6.58
N LEU A 170 -16.19 -2.52 -5.57
CA LEU A 170 -15.57 -2.69 -4.25
C LEU A 170 -15.96 -3.99 -3.53
N LYS A 171 -17.21 -4.44 -3.68
CA LYS A 171 -17.64 -5.71 -3.08
C LYS A 171 -16.80 -6.89 -3.57
N ALA A 172 -16.61 -6.99 -4.89
CA ALA A 172 -15.80 -8.06 -5.47
C ALA A 172 -14.34 -7.95 -5.04
N VAL A 173 -13.79 -6.73 -5.00
CA VAL A 173 -12.42 -6.46 -4.51
C VAL A 173 -12.27 -6.97 -3.08
N VAL A 174 -13.16 -6.60 -2.15
CA VAL A 174 -13.06 -7.00 -0.74
C VAL A 174 -13.14 -8.51 -0.55
N TRP A 175 -14.05 -9.19 -1.26
CA TRP A 175 -14.16 -10.65 -1.15
C TRP A 175 -13.01 -11.38 -1.83
N ALA A 176 -12.52 -10.87 -2.97
CA ALA A 176 -11.29 -11.39 -3.58
C ALA A 176 -10.10 -11.22 -2.65
N ASP A 177 -9.94 -10.07 -2.00
CA ASP A 177 -8.88 -9.80 -1.02
C ASP A 177 -8.89 -10.81 0.14
N VAL A 178 -10.07 -11.21 0.64
CA VAL A 178 -10.20 -12.24 1.69
C VAL A 178 -9.64 -13.59 1.20
N VAL A 179 -10.02 -14.03 0.01
CA VAL A 179 -9.49 -15.28 -0.57
C VAL A 179 -7.98 -15.17 -0.79
N GLN A 180 -7.54 -14.05 -1.31
CA GLN A 180 -6.13 -13.76 -1.60
C GLN A 180 -5.27 -13.81 -0.33
N LEU A 181 -5.75 -13.21 0.76
CA LEU A 181 -5.09 -13.26 2.07
C LEU A 181 -4.94 -14.71 2.56
N ILE A 182 -6.01 -15.49 2.49
CA ILE A 182 -6.00 -16.90 2.91
C ILE A 182 -4.96 -17.69 2.11
N VAL A 183 -4.89 -17.48 0.80
CA VAL A 183 -3.96 -18.18 -0.09
C VAL A 183 -2.52 -17.86 0.27
N TYR A 184 -2.12 -16.59 0.37
CA TYR A 184 -0.72 -16.27 0.61
C TYR A 184 -0.29 -16.47 2.06
N VAL A 185 -1.16 -16.27 3.06
CA VAL A 185 -0.85 -16.59 4.46
C VAL A 185 -0.78 -18.11 4.66
N GLY A 186 -1.73 -18.85 4.11
CA GLY A 186 -1.71 -20.32 4.15
C GLY A 186 -0.47 -20.91 3.50
N GLY A 187 -0.07 -20.38 2.33
CA GLY A 187 1.18 -20.73 1.68
C GLY A 187 2.41 -20.36 2.53
N GLY A 188 2.41 -19.19 3.16
CA GLY A 188 3.47 -18.78 4.07
C GLY A 188 3.63 -19.71 5.29
N ILE A 189 2.51 -20.13 5.90
CA ILE A 189 2.52 -21.10 7.02
C ILE A 189 3.09 -22.44 6.57
N ALA A 190 2.68 -22.92 5.40
CA ALA A 190 3.19 -24.17 4.85
C ALA A 190 4.70 -24.07 4.50
N ALA A 191 5.13 -22.94 3.91
CA ALA A 191 6.55 -22.69 3.63
C ALA A 191 7.39 -22.65 4.92
N LEU A 192 6.86 -22.04 6.01
CA LEU A 192 7.52 -22.06 7.32
C LEU A 192 7.69 -23.48 7.85
N GLY A 193 6.63 -24.30 7.78
CA GLY A 193 6.67 -25.69 8.23
C GLY A 193 7.74 -26.52 7.49
N ILE A 194 7.85 -26.33 6.16
CA ILE A 194 8.84 -27.01 5.35
C ILE A 194 10.25 -26.50 5.66
N ALA A 195 10.45 -25.18 5.74
CA ALA A 195 11.75 -24.61 6.10
C ALA A 195 12.23 -25.08 7.48
N TRP A 196 11.33 -25.18 8.48
CA TRP A 196 11.63 -25.74 9.78
C TRP A 196 11.99 -27.24 9.71
N HIS A 197 11.25 -28.03 8.91
CA HIS A 197 11.58 -29.44 8.73
C HIS A 197 12.99 -29.62 8.13
N LEU A 198 13.31 -28.84 7.10
CA LEU A 198 14.62 -28.87 6.44
C LEU A 198 15.77 -28.37 7.35
N ALA A 199 15.47 -27.50 8.32
CA ALA A 199 16.43 -27.03 9.32
C ALA A 199 16.64 -28.00 10.52
N GLY A 200 16.05 -29.20 10.46
CA GLY A 200 16.13 -30.17 11.56
C GLY A 200 15.04 -30.02 12.63
N GLY A 201 13.99 -29.24 12.35
CA GLY A 201 12.85 -28.99 13.22
C GLY A 201 12.73 -27.53 13.67
N GLY A 202 11.52 -27.15 14.06
CA GLY A 202 11.25 -25.76 14.47
C GLY A 202 12.05 -25.29 15.69
N ALA A 203 12.25 -26.17 16.67
CA ALA A 203 13.05 -25.86 17.86
C ALA A 203 14.53 -25.64 17.51
N ALA A 204 15.10 -26.49 16.65
CA ALA A 204 16.48 -26.35 16.18
C ALA A 204 16.67 -25.05 15.37
N ALA A 205 15.75 -24.76 14.43
CA ALA A 205 15.79 -23.54 13.64
C ALA A 205 15.71 -22.26 14.50
N LEU A 206 14.84 -22.25 15.51
CA LEU A 206 14.71 -21.12 16.45
C LEU A 206 15.95 -20.97 17.35
N ALA A 207 16.54 -22.07 17.82
CA ALA A 207 17.78 -22.03 18.61
C ALA A 207 18.92 -21.43 17.78
N MET A 208 19.15 -21.93 16.55
CA MET A 208 20.15 -21.36 15.62
C MET A 208 19.92 -19.87 15.34
N ALA A 209 18.66 -19.47 15.12
CA ALA A 209 18.32 -18.08 14.88
C ALA A 209 18.55 -17.20 16.12
N ALA A 210 18.29 -17.73 17.33
CA ALA A 210 18.55 -17.03 18.58
C ALA A 210 20.04 -16.80 18.82
N GLU A 211 20.87 -17.85 18.64
CA GLU A 211 22.32 -17.77 18.76
C GLU A 211 22.94 -16.77 17.77
N ALA A 212 22.38 -16.70 16.55
CA ALA A 212 22.81 -15.74 15.52
C ALA A 212 22.22 -14.32 15.72
N GLY A 213 21.46 -14.05 16.79
CA GLY A 213 20.83 -12.75 17.05
C GLY A 213 19.66 -12.39 16.12
N LYS A 214 19.19 -13.32 15.28
CA LYS A 214 18.14 -13.08 14.28
C LYS A 214 16.77 -12.90 14.88
N LEU A 215 16.53 -13.33 16.12
CA LEU A 215 15.26 -13.12 16.83
C LEU A 215 15.19 -11.77 17.56
N THR A 216 16.19 -10.90 17.39
CA THR A 216 16.17 -9.54 17.95
C THR A 216 15.05 -8.73 17.33
N VAL A 217 14.13 -8.22 18.15
CA VAL A 217 12.99 -7.40 17.75
C VAL A 217 13.28 -5.92 17.96
N ILE A 218 13.97 -5.56 19.06
CA ILE A 218 14.19 -4.18 19.47
C ILE A 218 15.61 -3.74 19.13
N ASN A 219 15.72 -2.67 18.34
CA ASN A 219 16.96 -1.93 18.09
C ASN A 219 16.83 -0.54 18.71
N PRO A 220 17.38 -0.28 19.91
CA PRO A 220 17.21 0.97 20.64
C PRO A 220 18.11 2.12 20.13
N VAL A 221 18.92 1.87 19.11
CA VAL A 221 19.85 2.87 18.56
C VAL A 221 19.07 4.09 18.07
N ILE A 222 19.49 5.29 18.48
CA ILE A 222 18.92 6.55 18.00
C ILE A 222 19.75 7.03 16.80
N ASN A 223 19.23 6.77 15.62
CA ASN A 223 19.89 7.12 14.37
C ASN A 223 18.82 7.48 13.33
N LEU A 224 19.04 8.53 12.56
CA LEU A 224 18.13 8.98 11.49
C LEU A 224 18.41 8.31 10.14
N THR A 225 19.53 7.63 10.01
CA THR A 225 19.96 6.97 8.78
C THR A 225 19.55 5.50 8.73
N ASP A 226 19.43 4.85 9.90
CA ASP A 226 19.02 3.45 9.98
C ASP A 226 17.50 3.31 9.92
N THR A 227 17.03 2.37 9.13
CA THR A 227 15.60 2.21 8.86
C THR A 227 14.85 1.53 10.01
N TYR A 228 15.46 0.50 10.63
CA TYR A 228 14.78 -0.35 11.60
C TYR A 228 15.30 -0.09 13.03
N THR A 229 15.12 1.14 13.50
CA THR A 229 15.34 1.55 14.90
C THR A 229 14.02 1.67 15.64
N LEU A 230 14.02 1.57 16.96
CA LEU A 230 12.80 1.68 17.77
C LEU A 230 12.07 3.01 17.55
N LEU A 231 12.81 4.11 17.58
CA LEU A 231 12.24 5.45 17.39
C LEU A 231 11.70 5.64 15.97
N GLY A 232 12.50 5.25 14.95
CA GLY A 232 12.09 5.30 13.55
C GLY A 232 10.89 4.40 13.26
N GLY A 233 10.89 3.19 13.80
CA GLY A 233 9.77 2.24 13.67
C GLY A 233 8.48 2.76 14.30
N LEU A 234 8.54 3.22 15.55
CA LEU A 234 7.35 3.69 16.26
C LEU A 234 6.81 5.01 15.70
N LEU A 235 7.64 6.04 15.58
CA LEU A 235 7.18 7.35 15.09
C LEU A 235 6.97 7.38 13.59
N GLY A 236 7.95 6.90 12.81
CA GLY A 236 7.86 6.84 11.36
C GLY A 236 6.74 5.91 10.90
N GLY A 237 6.66 4.71 11.49
CA GLY A 237 5.58 3.76 11.23
C GLY A 237 4.21 4.29 11.62
N ALA A 238 4.06 4.95 12.77
CA ALA A 238 2.80 5.53 13.19
C ALA A 238 2.30 6.62 12.23
N LEU A 239 3.17 7.55 11.83
CA LEU A 239 2.77 8.63 10.91
C LEU A 239 2.56 8.10 9.48
N LEU A 240 3.37 7.14 9.03
CA LEU A 240 3.14 6.47 7.74
C LEU A 240 1.79 5.77 7.71
N SER A 241 1.47 5.00 8.75
CA SER A 241 0.18 4.30 8.85
C SER A 241 -0.98 5.28 9.04
N ALA A 242 -0.81 6.35 9.82
CA ALA A 242 -1.83 7.38 9.96
C ALA A 242 -2.12 8.09 8.62
N ALA A 243 -1.12 8.34 7.80
CA ALA A 243 -1.29 8.89 6.46
C ALA A 243 -1.98 7.91 5.52
N SER A 244 -1.45 6.69 5.37
CA SER A 244 -1.96 5.69 4.43
C SER A 244 -3.35 5.15 4.79
N HIS A 245 -3.70 5.07 6.07
CA HIS A 245 -4.99 4.53 6.53
C HIS A 245 -5.99 5.61 6.94
N GLY A 246 -5.53 6.84 7.17
CA GLY A 246 -6.39 7.94 7.60
C GLY A 246 -6.70 8.96 6.51
N THR A 247 -5.87 9.07 5.48
CA THR A 247 -6.02 10.12 4.45
C THR A 247 -6.01 9.62 3.02
N ASP A 248 -5.54 8.40 2.79
CA ASP A 248 -5.53 7.78 1.48
C ASP A 248 -6.90 7.18 1.16
N HIS A 249 -7.48 7.59 0.03
CA HIS A 249 -8.81 7.14 -0.37
C HIS A 249 -8.91 5.62 -0.56
N LEU A 250 -7.83 4.96 -0.95
CA LEU A 250 -7.80 3.51 -1.16
C LEU A 250 -8.20 2.72 0.10
N ILE A 251 -7.74 3.12 1.27
CA ILE A 251 -8.11 2.48 2.54
C ILE A 251 -9.37 3.10 3.14
N VAL A 252 -9.50 4.43 3.10
CA VAL A 252 -10.68 5.13 3.63
C VAL A 252 -11.96 4.66 2.93
N GLN A 253 -11.92 4.38 1.62
CA GLN A 253 -13.05 3.84 0.87
C GLN A 253 -13.58 2.52 1.47
N ARG A 254 -12.69 1.61 1.88
CA ARG A 254 -13.05 0.36 2.54
C ARG A 254 -13.69 0.58 3.90
N LEU A 255 -13.16 1.53 4.68
CA LEU A 255 -13.72 1.88 5.98
C LEU A 255 -15.12 2.50 5.83
N LEU A 256 -15.33 3.34 4.81
CA LEU A 256 -16.65 3.91 4.49
C LEU A 256 -17.66 2.87 3.99
N ALA A 257 -17.20 1.73 3.52
CA ALA A 257 -18.05 0.62 3.06
C ALA A 257 -18.58 -0.25 4.21
N THR A 258 -18.13 -0.03 5.45
CA THR A 258 -18.63 -0.74 6.64
C THR A 258 -20.01 -0.19 7.07
N ARG A 259 -20.72 -0.97 7.88
CA ARG A 259 -22.07 -0.63 8.37
C ARG A 259 -22.09 0.50 9.39
N SER A 260 -21.00 0.67 10.14
CA SER A 260 -20.94 1.62 11.24
C SER A 260 -19.53 2.09 11.54
N LEU A 261 -19.42 3.22 12.25
CA LEU A 261 -18.13 3.70 12.79
C LEU A 261 -17.45 2.64 13.68
N ARG A 262 -18.24 1.87 14.44
CA ARG A 262 -17.70 0.78 15.29
C ARG A 262 -17.05 -0.29 14.44
N ASP A 263 -17.73 -0.73 13.37
CA ASP A 263 -17.21 -1.72 12.45
C ASP A 263 -15.94 -1.25 11.75
N ALA A 264 -15.92 0.01 11.32
CA ALA A 264 -14.76 0.64 10.71
C ALA A 264 -13.56 0.69 11.67
N ARG A 265 -13.79 1.02 12.96
CA ARG A 265 -12.74 1.01 13.99
C ARG A 265 -12.19 -0.40 14.23
N ILE A 266 -13.06 -1.40 14.32
CA ILE A 266 -12.67 -2.82 14.49
C ILE A 266 -11.84 -3.26 13.27
N ALA A 267 -12.29 -2.94 12.06
CA ALA A 267 -11.57 -3.28 10.85
C ALA A 267 -10.19 -2.63 10.79
N LEU A 268 -10.10 -1.34 11.10
CA LEU A 268 -8.86 -0.58 11.03
C LEU A 268 -7.84 -1.02 12.07
N VAL A 269 -8.22 -1.08 13.35
CA VAL A 269 -7.29 -1.44 14.44
C VAL A 269 -6.94 -2.93 14.37
N GLY A 270 -7.95 -3.79 14.12
CA GLY A 270 -7.74 -5.22 13.95
C GLY A 270 -6.80 -5.57 12.80
N SER A 271 -6.88 -4.81 11.67
CA SER A 271 -5.92 -5.00 10.56
C SER A 271 -4.48 -4.74 11.00
N GLY A 272 -4.23 -3.81 11.94
CA GLY A 272 -2.90 -3.56 12.50
C GLY A 272 -2.35 -4.77 13.26
N VAL A 273 -3.19 -5.44 14.03
CA VAL A 273 -2.79 -6.67 14.74
C VAL A 273 -2.47 -7.79 13.76
N VAL A 274 -3.34 -8.01 12.77
CA VAL A 274 -3.12 -9.07 11.76
C VAL A 274 -1.86 -8.80 10.93
N VAL A 275 -1.55 -7.55 10.59
CA VAL A 275 -0.31 -7.18 9.88
C VAL A 275 0.94 -7.49 10.71
N ILE A 276 0.92 -7.27 12.03
CA ILE A 276 2.04 -7.65 12.92
C ILE A 276 2.27 -9.16 12.85
N LEU A 277 1.20 -9.96 12.98
CA LEU A 277 1.29 -11.42 12.91
C LEU A 277 1.77 -11.92 11.55
N GLN A 278 1.30 -11.27 10.48
CA GLN A 278 1.72 -11.58 9.11
C GLN A 278 3.20 -11.27 8.87
N PHE A 279 3.69 -10.11 9.32
CA PHE A 279 5.11 -9.77 9.19
C PHE A 279 5.97 -10.72 10.03
N LEU A 280 5.53 -11.07 11.25
CA LEU A 280 6.20 -12.07 12.06
C LEU A 280 6.30 -13.41 11.31
N LEU A 281 5.21 -13.88 10.71
CA LEU A 281 5.20 -15.12 9.92
C LEU A 281 6.26 -15.08 8.81
N PHE A 282 6.25 -14.04 7.97
CA PHE A 282 7.17 -13.97 6.84
C PHE A 282 8.63 -13.73 7.25
N LEU A 283 8.89 -13.00 8.33
CA LEU A 283 10.24 -12.88 8.90
C LEU A 283 10.75 -14.23 9.43
N LEU A 284 9.89 -15.00 10.10
CA LEU A 284 10.23 -16.35 10.56
C LEU A 284 10.45 -17.33 9.40
N VAL A 285 9.69 -17.22 8.30
CA VAL A 285 9.95 -17.97 7.07
C VAL A 285 11.38 -17.71 6.59
N GLY A 286 11.77 -16.43 6.52
CA GLY A 286 13.14 -16.09 6.10
C GLY A 286 14.23 -16.58 7.04
N SER A 287 14.02 -16.43 8.35
CA SER A 287 14.93 -16.95 9.39
C SER A 287 15.07 -18.48 9.31
N ALA A 288 13.95 -19.20 9.04
CA ALA A 288 13.95 -20.64 8.88
C ALA A 288 14.69 -21.10 7.61
N ILE A 289 14.51 -20.39 6.49
CA ILE A 289 15.24 -20.64 5.23
C ILE A 289 16.75 -20.45 5.45
N TRP A 290 17.14 -19.41 6.20
CA TRP A 290 18.55 -19.21 6.57
C TRP A 290 19.06 -20.36 7.45
N ALA A 291 18.32 -20.78 8.48
CA ALA A 291 18.71 -21.87 9.35
C ALA A 291 18.84 -23.22 8.59
N ALA A 292 18.03 -23.41 7.56
CA ALA A 292 18.12 -24.57 6.66
C ALA A 292 19.31 -24.51 5.66
N GLY A 293 20.08 -23.42 5.63
CA GLY A 293 21.23 -23.26 4.73
C GLY A 293 20.90 -22.76 3.32
N PHE A 294 19.65 -22.35 3.06
CA PHE A 294 19.20 -21.93 1.72
C PHE A 294 19.25 -20.42 1.48
N ALA A 295 20.01 -19.69 2.28
CA ALA A 295 20.23 -18.25 2.10
C ALA A 295 21.74 -17.93 1.95
N PRO A 296 22.46 -18.47 0.94
CA PRO A 296 23.89 -18.28 0.78
C PRO A 296 24.24 -16.81 0.56
N GLU A 297 25.48 -16.43 0.94
CA GLU A 297 26.00 -15.10 0.64
C GLU A 297 26.08 -14.87 -0.88
N GLY A 298 25.90 -13.61 -1.31
CA GLY A 298 25.96 -13.23 -2.74
C GLY A 298 24.63 -13.23 -3.49
N ILE A 299 23.57 -13.88 -2.99
CA ILE A 299 22.22 -13.70 -3.56
C ILE A 299 21.51 -12.47 -2.95
N LYS A 300 20.73 -11.76 -3.76
CA LYS A 300 19.90 -10.64 -3.28
C LYS A 300 18.84 -11.14 -2.31
N ALA A 301 18.52 -10.35 -1.28
CA ALA A 301 17.49 -10.71 -0.30
C ALA A 301 16.15 -11.08 -0.95
N ASP A 302 15.75 -10.33 -1.99
CA ASP A 302 14.48 -10.53 -2.71
C ASP A 302 14.47 -11.80 -3.59
N GLU A 303 15.60 -12.47 -3.79
CA GLU A 303 15.71 -13.73 -4.54
C GLU A 303 15.64 -14.98 -3.64
N ILE A 304 15.86 -14.82 -2.32
CA ILE A 304 15.95 -15.96 -1.39
C ILE A 304 14.65 -16.75 -1.36
N PHE A 305 13.52 -16.09 -1.12
CA PHE A 305 12.24 -16.76 -1.00
C PHE A 305 11.71 -17.31 -2.34
N PRO A 306 11.79 -16.60 -3.47
CA PRO A 306 11.44 -17.17 -4.77
C PRO A 306 12.26 -18.41 -5.14
N ARG A 307 13.58 -18.44 -4.87
CA ARG A 307 14.40 -19.64 -5.09
C ARG A 307 13.95 -20.79 -4.20
N PHE A 308 13.70 -20.53 -2.92
CA PHE A 308 13.22 -21.54 -1.99
C PHE A 308 11.87 -22.16 -2.47
N ILE A 309 10.96 -21.35 -3.01
CA ILE A 309 9.70 -21.82 -3.58
C ILE A 309 9.93 -22.80 -4.73
N VAL A 310 10.85 -22.47 -5.64
CA VAL A 310 11.08 -23.26 -6.85
C VAL A 310 11.87 -24.55 -6.56
N GLU A 311 12.86 -24.47 -5.65
CA GLU A 311 13.85 -25.53 -5.44
C GLU A 311 13.48 -26.50 -4.32
N HIS A 312 12.68 -26.05 -3.32
CA HIS A 312 12.48 -26.82 -2.09
C HIS A 312 11.03 -27.09 -1.72
N LEU A 313 10.05 -26.34 -2.31
CA LEU A 313 8.66 -26.64 -2.01
C LEU A 313 8.14 -27.83 -2.85
N PRO A 314 7.36 -28.74 -2.24
CA PRO A 314 6.69 -29.79 -2.99
C PRO A 314 5.78 -29.28 -4.09
N VAL A 315 5.63 -30.07 -5.13
CA VAL A 315 4.70 -29.81 -6.25
C VAL A 315 3.27 -29.63 -5.70
N GLY A 316 2.55 -28.64 -6.20
CA GLY A 316 1.25 -28.17 -5.71
C GLY A 316 1.37 -27.09 -4.67
N LEU A 317 2.31 -27.19 -3.71
CA LEU A 317 2.56 -26.12 -2.73
C LEU A 317 3.35 -24.97 -3.37
N ALA A 318 4.31 -25.27 -4.25
CA ALA A 318 4.96 -24.27 -5.08
C ALA A 318 3.94 -23.48 -5.90
N GLY A 319 2.99 -24.17 -6.54
CA GLY A 319 1.86 -23.55 -7.25
C GLY A 319 0.98 -22.67 -6.35
N LEU A 320 0.70 -23.10 -5.12
CA LEU A 320 -0.06 -22.33 -4.13
C LEU A 320 0.68 -21.04 -3.74
N MET A 321 2.00 -21.11 -3.54
CA MET A 321 2.81 -19.93 -3.24
C MET A 321 2.87 -18.95 -4.40
N VAL A 322 2.98 -19.45 -5.64
CA VAL A 322 2.90 -18.62 -6.85
C VAL A 322 1.54 -17.93 -6.94
N ALA A 323 0.45 -18.68 -6.73
CA ALA A 323 -0.90 -18.12 -6.67
C ALA A 323 -1.02 -17.07 -5.55
N GLY A 324 -0.37 -17.27 -4.40
CA GLY A 324 -0.30 -16.32 -3.30
C GLY A 324 0.43 -15.01 -3.65
N ILE A 325 1.55 -15.08 -4.34
CA ILE A 325 2.30 -13.90 -4.83
C ILE A 325 1.45 -13.13 -5.85
N LEU A 326 0.82 -13.85 -6.78
CA LEU A 326 -0.13 -13.26 -7.74
C LEU A 326 -1.31 -12.62 -7.04
N ALA A 327 -1.88 -13.30 -6.05
CA ALA A 327 -2.97 -12.81 -5.23
C ALA A 327 -2.62 -11.46 -4.59
N ALA A 328 -1.46 -11.35 -3.95
CA ALA A 328 -0.99 -10.12 -3.33
C ALA A 328 -0.77 -8.98 -4.35
N ALA A 329 -0.26 -9.28 -5.55
CA ALA A 329 -0.12 -8.31 -6.62
C ALA A 329 -1.48 -7.84 -7.15
N MET A 330 -2.40 -8.77 -7.39
CA MET A 330 -3.74 -8.48 -7.93
C MET A 330 -4.60 -7.70 -6.94
N SER A 331 -4.48 -7.95 -5.63
CA SER A 331 -5.14 -7.16 -4.58
C SER A 331 -4.76 -5.68 -4.66
N THR A 332 -3.47 -5.39 -4.84
CA THR A 332 -3.00 -4.01 -5.01
C THR A 332 -3.62 -3.37 -6.25
N ILE A 333 -3.63 -4.06 -7.39
CA ILE A 333 -4.15 -3.51 -8.66
C ILE A 333 -5.66 -3.25 -8.57
N SER A 334 -6.45 -4.22 -8.09
CA SER A 334 -7.91 -4.10 -8.00
C SER A 334 -8.33 -2.97 -7.07
N SER A 335 -7.62 -2.84 -5.96
CA SER A 335 -7.81 -1.77 -4.98
C SER A 335 -7.55 -0.40 -5.59
N SER A 336 -6.45 -0.27 -6.33
CA SER A 336 -6.06 0.98 -6.98
C SER A 336 -7.03 1.35 -8.10
N ILE A 337 -7.43 0.43 -8.96
CA ILE A 337 -8.44 0.68 -10.01
C ILE A 337 -9.72 1.25 -9.39
N ASN A 338 -10.22 0.62 -8.33
CA ASN A 338 -11.48 1.04 -7.71
C ASN A 338 -11.35 2.41 -7.02
N ALA A 339 -10.26 2.65 -6.27
CA ALA A 339 -10.04 3.92 -5.58
C ALA A 339 -9.78 5.09 -6.54
N LEU A 340 -8.98 4.87 -7.60
CA LEU A 340 -8.70 5.88 -8.62
C LEU A 340 -9.97 6.26 -9.38
N ALA A 341 -10.76 5.26 -9.79
CA ALA A 341 -12.03 5.48 -10.48
C ALA A 341 -13.06 6.18 -9.58
N GLY A 342 -13.14 5.81 -8.30
CA GLY A 342 -14.02 6.43 -7.32
C GLY A 342 -13.67 7.91 -7.09
N SER A 343 -12.41 8.23 -6.85
CA SER A 343 -11.94 9.61 -6.69
C SER A 343 -12.13 10.41 -7.98
N MET A 344 -11.80 9.86 -9.15
CA MET A 344 -12.01 10.55 -10.43
C MET A 344 -13.49 10.84 -10.68
N THR A 345 -14.40 9.92 -10.34
CA THR A 345 -15.84 10.08 -10.52
C THR A 345 -16.42 11.12 -9.57
N HIS A 346 -16.14 11.01 -8.27
CA HIS A 346 -16.80 11.82 -7.25
C HIS A 346 -16.08 13.14 -6.99
N ASP A 347 -14.73 13.17 -6.97
CA ASP A 347 -13.98 14.37 -6.60
C ASP A 347 -13.68 15.29 -7.78
N LEU A 348 -13.55 14.75 -9.00
CA LEU A 348 -13.29 15.55 -10.19
C LEU A 348 -14.50 15.66 -11.11
N TYR A 349 -14.96 14.55 -11.68
CA TYR A 349 -16.03 14.57 -12.69
C TYR A 349 -17.33 15.20 -12.15
N SER A 350 -17.86 14.67 -11.04
CA SER A 350 -19.10 15.19 -10.43
C SER A 350 -18.98 16.66 -10.01
N THR A 351 -17.82 17.06 -9.46
CA THR A 351 -17.57 18.46 -9.04
C THR A 351 -17.39 19.43 -10.20
N TRP A 352 -16.92 18.97 -11.37
CA TRP A 352 -16.77 19.82 -12.56
C TRP A 352 -18.05 19.94 -13.36
N THR A 353 -18.79 18.83 -13.49
CA THR A 353 -20.01 18.80 -14.31
C THR A 353 -21.28 19.16 -13.56
N GLY A 354 -21.23 19.15 -12.22
CA GLY A 354 -22.42 19.32 -11.36
C GLY A 354 -23.37 18.12 -11.41
N ARG A 355 -23.03 17.05 -12.11
CA ARG A 355 -23.90 15.86 -12.24
C ARG A 355 -23.83 14.99 -10.99
N THR A 356 -24.98 14.65 -10.45
CA THR A 356 -25.14 13.84 -9.22
C THR A 356 -26.06 12.63 -9.41
N ASP A 357 -26.60 12.41 -10.63
CA ASP A 357 -27.45 11.26 -10.91
C ASP A 357 -26.69 9.93 -10.67
N PRO A 358 -27.16 9.07 -9.75
CA PRO A 358 -26.44 7.86 -9.34
C PRO A 358 -26.20 6.86 -10.48
N ALA A 359 -27.18 6.72 -11.41
CA ALA A 359 -27.07 5.80 -12.54
C ALA A 359 -26.07 6.31 -13.59
N HIS A 360 -26.04 7.64 -13.81
CA HIS A 360 -25.04 8.26 -14.67
C HIS A 360 -23.64 8.11 -14.09
N LEU A 361 -23.46 8.40 -12.80
CA LEU A 361 -22.17 8.27 -12.12
C LEU A 361 -21.68 6.83 -12.08
N LEU A 362 -22.56 5.83 -12.03
CA LEU A 362 -22.19 4.42 -12.16
C LEU A 362 -21.56 4.13 -13.54
N ARG A 363 -22.19 4.60 -14.63
CA ARG A 363 -21.66 4.40 -16.00
C ARG A 363 -20.31 5.07 -16.17
N VAL A 364 -20.18 6.31 -15.72
CA VAL A 364 -18.93 7.08 -15.75
C VAL A 364 -17.86 6.40 -14.88
N GLY A 365 -18.20 5.94 -13.70
CA GLY A 365 -17.30 5.24 -12.77
C GLY A 365 -16.78 3.94 -13.36
N LYS A 366 -17.63 3.14 -14.03
CA LYS A 366 -17.18 1.94 -14.74
C LYS A 366 -16.23 2.28 -15.90
N ALA A 367 -16.51 3.34 -16.65
CA ALA A 367 -15.61 3.81 -17.70
C ALA A 367 -14.25 4.22 -17.12
N PHE A 368 -14.21 4.96 -16.02
CA PHE A 368 -12.95 5.32 -15.34
C PHE A 368 -12.24 4.10 -14.75
N SER A 369 -12.95 3.08 -14.26
CA SER A 369 -12.31 1.83 -13.83
C SER A 369 -11.59 1.15 -14.97
N ALA A 370 -12.18 1.10 -16.16
CA ALA A 370 -11.52 0.55 -17.35
C ALA A 370 -10.29 1.39 -17.76
N VAL A 371 -10.43 2.72 -17.78
CA VAL A 371 -9.33 3.63 -18.13
C VAL A 371 -8.16 3.50 -17.16
N TRP A 372 -8.43 3.50 -15.84
CA TRP A 372 -7.37 3.37 -14.84
C TRP A 372 -6.74 1.98 -14.81
N GLY A 373 -7.50 0.92 -15.10
CA GLY A 373 -6.93 -0.42 -15.24
C GLY A 373 -5.94 -0.51 -16.38
N VAL A 374 -6.31 0.00 -17.58
CA VAL A 374 -5.40 0.09 -18.73
C VAL A 374 -4.21 1.01 -18.43
N ALA A 375 -4.44 2.15 -17.78
CA ALA A 375 -3.38 3.09 -17.41
C ALA A 375 -2.35 2.44 -16.45
N LEU A 376 -2.79 1.68 -15.44
CA LEU A 376 -1.88 0.97 -14.52
C LEU A 376 -1.05 -0.09 -15.23
N ILE A 377 -1.64 -0.85 -16.16
CA ILE A 377 -0.90 -1.81 -17.00
C ILE A 377 0.15 -1.07 -17.86
N ALA A 378 -0.26 0.01 -18.53
CA ALA A 378 0.65 0.81 -19.34
C ALA A 378 1.76 1.46 -18.50
N GLY A 379 1.44 1.96 -17.30
CA GLY A 379 2.40 2.49 -16.34
C GLY A 379 3.42 1.44 -15.90
N ALA A 380 2.98 0.20 -15.64
CA ALA A 380 3.89 -0.89 -15.28
C ALA A 380 4.81 -1.28 -16.44
N LEU A 381 4.31 -1.32 -17.67
CA LEU A 381 5.11 -1.54 -18.87
C LEU A 381 6.11 -0.40 -19.12
N PHE A 382 5.71 0.83 -18.86
CA PHE A 382 6.60 1.99 -18.90
C PHE A 382 7.74 1.83 -17.89
N PHE A 383 7.44 1.52 -16.62
CA PHE A 383 8.47 1.31 -15.61
C PHE A 383 9.39 0.12 -15.94
N PHE A 384 8.87 -0.97 -16.48
CA PHE A 384 9.68 -2.07 -16.98
C PHE A 384 10.72 -1.59 -17.99
N HIS A 385 10.31 -0.76 -18.96
CA HIS A 385 11.21 -0.28 -20.01
C HIS A 385 12.27 0.69 -19.51
N PHE A 386 11.90 1.59 -18.59
CA PHE A 386 12.80 2.64 -18.08
C PHE A 386 13.67 2.24 -16.89
N THR A 387 13.29 1.21 -16.12
CA THR A 387 14.08 0.76 -14.97
C THR A 387 14.93 -0.49 -15.25
N SER A 388 14.85 -1.05 -16.45
CA SER A 388 15.70 -2.15 -16.91
C SER A 388 17.16 -1.69 -16.96
N GLY A 389 17.89 -1.81 -15.85
CA GLY A 389 19.29 -1.39 -15.71
C GLY A 389 19.56 -0.43 -14.53
N ALA A 390 18.56 -0.06 -13.76
CA ALA A 390 18.75 0.76 -12.57
C ALA A 390 19.08 -0.11 -11.34
N ASP A 391 20.12 0.27 -10.59
CA ASP A 391 20.54 -0.42 -9.35
C ASP A 391 19.61 -0.17 -8.15
N THR A 392 18.61 0.71 -8.30
CA THR A 392 17.70 1.06 -7.19
C THR A 392 16.65 -0.03 -6.99
N PRO A 393 16.52 -0.62 -5.79
CA PRO A 393 15.46 -1.57 -5.50
C PRO A 393 14.08 -0.97 -5.76
N VAL A 394 13.26 -1.65 -6.54
CA VAL A 394 11.94 -1.17 -6.99
C VAL A 394 11.01 -0.86 -5.81
N VAL A 395 11.15 -1.60 -4.70
CA VAL A 395 10.42 -1.37 -3.45
C VAL A 395 10.70 0.02 -2.87
N VAL A 396 11.99 0.41 -2.85
CA VAL A 396 12.41 1.71 -2.30
C VAL A 396 11.83 2.83 -3.14
N LEU A 397 11.80 2.67 -4.47
CA LEU A 397 11.20 3.65 -5.38
C LEU A 397 9.69 3.82 -5.10
N ALA A 398 8.94 2.72 -4.99
CA ALA A 398 7.50 2.76 -4.74
C ALA A 398 7.15 3.39 -3.39
N LEU A 399 7.87 3.03 -2.32
CA LEU A 399 7.69 3.60 -0.99
C LEU A 399 8.08 5.08 -0.94
N SER A 400 9.14 5.46 -1.65
CA SER A 400 9.60 6.84 -1.73
C SER A 400 8.58 7.73 -2.41
N ILE A 401 8.00 7.32 -3.55
CA ILE A 401 6.95 8.06 -4.26
C ILE A 401 5.75 8.30 -3.34
N ALA A 402 5.27 7.25 -2.65
CA ALA A 402 4.15 7.37 -1.73
C ALA A 402 4.48 8.29 -0.55
N SER A 403 5.68 8.18 0.01
CA SER A 403 6.08 8.94 1.20
C SER A 403 6.21 10.44 0.94
N VAL A 404 6.54 10.87 -0.28
CA VAL A 404 6.61 12.29 -0.67
C VAL A 404 5.28 13.00 -0.46
N THR A 405 4.17 12.34 -0.79
CA THR A 405 2.83 12.95 -0.75
C THR A 405 2.05 12.64 0.51
N TYR A 406 2.30 11.50 1.14
CA TYR A 406 1.58 11.06 2.35
C TYR A 406 1.74 12.04 3.52
N GLY A 407 2.95 12.62 3.71
CA GLY A 407 3.17 13.65 4.71
C GLY A 407 2.34 14.90 4.42
N GLY A 408 2.27 15.31 3.16
CA GLY A 408 1.43 16.43 2.69
C GLY A 408 -0.05 16.22 2.97
N LEU A 409 -0.56 15.02 2.65
CA LEU A 409 -1.95 14.65 2.93
C LEU A 409 -2.25 14.68 4.43
N LEU A 410 -1.47 13.97 5.25
CA LEU A 410 -1.68 13.91 6.70
C LEU A 410 -1.60 15.30 7.34
N GLY A 411 -0.59 16.09 6.97
CA GLY A 411 -0.44 17.47 7.44
C GLY A 411 -1.66 18.34 7.13
N THR A 412 -2.25 18.18 5.94
CA THR A 412 -3.45 18.91 5.53
C THR A 412 -4.67 18.54 6.39
N TYR A 413 -4.86 17.26 6.72
CA TYR A 413 -5.95 16.83 7.62
C TYR A 413 -5.75 17.33 9.04
N ILE A 414 -4.52 17.32 9.54
CA ILE A 414 -4.19 17.89 10.88
C ILE A 414 -4.42 19.40 10.87
N LEU A 415 -3.97 20.10 9.83
CA LEU A 415 -4.20 21.56 9.66
C LEU A 415 -5.70 21.88 9.64
N ALA A 416 -6.50 21.10 8.91
CA ALA A 416 -7.96 21.25 8.87
C ALA A 416 -8.62 21.07 10.23
N ALA A 417 -8.11 20.13 11.04
CA ALA A 417 -8.69 19.79 12.34
C ALA A 417 -8.25 20.73 13.48
N ARG A 418 -7.04 21.31 13.40
CA ARG A 418 -6.41 21.99 14.52
C ARG A 418 -6.15 23.49 14.30
N TRP A 419 -6.14 23.98 13.06
CA TRP A 419 -5.77 25.35 12.75
C TRP A 419 -6.91 26.12 12.09
N ALA A 420 -7.77 26.72 12.91
CA ALA A 420 -8.99 27.43 12.44
C ALA A 420 -8.70 28.59 11.48
N ARG A 421 -7.52 29.23 11.57
CA ARG A 421 -7.10 30.37 10.75
C ARG A 421 -6.78 29.98 9.29
N ALA A 422 -6.36 28.74 9.03
CA ALA A 422 -5.99 28.30 7.69
C ALA A 422 -7.19 28.29 6.73
N THR A 423 -6.98 28.76 5.52
CA THR A 423 -7.94 28.73 4.41
C THR A 423 -7.60 27.64 3.40
N GLY A 424 -8.47 27.43 2.43
CA GLY A 424 -8.19 26.51 1.32
C GLY A 424 -6.95 26.88 0.51
N ARG A 425 -6.66 28.16 0.34
CA ARG A 425 -5.42 28.63 -0.33
C ARG A 425 -4.17 28.27 0.47
N ASP A 426 -4.22 28.46 1.79
CA ASP A 426 -3.12 28.11 2.69
C ASP A 426 -2.86 26.60 2.66
N ALA A 427 -3.91 25.78 2.68
CA ALA A 427 -3.81 24.34 2.60
C ALA A 427 -3.20 23.86 1.27
N VAL A 428 -3.65 24.45 0.15
CA VAL A 428 -3.09 24.19 -1.19
C VAL A 428 -1.61 24.57 -1.24
N GLY A 429 -1.26 25.77 -0.79
CA GLY A 429 0.13 26.24 -0.73
C GLY A 429 1.01 25.33 0.13
N ALA A 430 0.50 24.89 1.28
CA ALA A 430 1.21 24.00 2.20
C ALA A 430 1.52 22.64 1.57
N VAL A 431 0.55 22.02 0.89
CA VAL A 431 0.76 20.75 0.19
C VAL A 431 1.81 20.90 -0.91
N MET A 432 1.65 21.93 -1.75
CA MET A 432 2.58 22.16 -2.87
C MET A 432 4.02 22.42 -2.38
N THR A 433 4.18 23.24 -1.34
CA THR A 433 5.49 23.50 -0.70
C THR A 433 6.09 22.23 -0.14
N SER A 434 5.29 21.44 0.60
CA SER A 434 5.76 20.17 1.17
C SER A 434 6.19 19.21 0.07
N VAL A 435 5.38 19.00 -0.97
CA VAL A 435 5.70 18.11 -2.08
C VAL A 435 6.98 18.57 -2.81
N ALA A 436 7.12 19.86 -3.07
CA ALA A 436 8.32 20.40 -3.72
C ALA A 436 9.60 20.13 -2.89
N ILE A 437 9.56 20.41 -1.59
CA ILE A 437 10.69 20.14 -0.68
C ILE A 437 10.96 18.63 -0.59
N MET A 438 9.92 17.81 -0.47
CA MET A 438 10.08 16.35 -0.38
C MET A 438 10.62 15.72 -1.66
N LEU A 439 10.36 16.31 -2.83
CA LEU A 439 11.02 15.91 -4.08
C LEU A 439 12.52 16.19 -4.02
N VAL A 440 12.94 17.35 -3.49
CA VAL A 440 14.36 17.64 -3.26
C VAL A 440 14.98 16.62 -2.29
N VAL A 441 14.27 16.29 -1.19
CA VAL A 441 14.73 15.26 -0.23
C VAL A 441 14.88 13.90 -0.92
N LEU A 442 13.91 13.50 -1.73
CA LEU A 442 13.94 12.21 -2.45
C LEU A 442 15.15 12.10 -3.40
N PHE A 443 15.44 13.17 -4.12
CA PHE A 443 16.54 13.18 -5.11
C PHE A 443 17.86 13.68 -4.50
N SER A 444 17.92 14.02 -3.22
CA SER A 444 19.08 14.64 -2.56
C SER A 444 20.35 13.78 -2.65
N ALA A 445 20.26 12.46 -2.52
CA ALA A 445 21.39 11.57 -2.67
C ALA A 445 22.02 11.63 -4.08
N LYS A 446 21.18 11.68 -5.12
CA LYS A 446 21.62 11.81 -6.52
C LYS A 446 22.14 13.22 -6.82
N LEU A 447 21.48 14.25 -6.29
CA LEU A 447 21.91 15.64 -6.46
C LEU A 447 23.23 15.91 -5.75
N ALA A 448 23.45 15.34 -4.56
CA ALA A 448 24.69 15.51 -3.81
C ALA A 448 25.96 15.00 -4.55
N GLY A 449 25.78 14.10 -5.51
CA GLY A 449 26.86 13.69 -6.43
C GLY A 449 27.25 14.72 -7.49
N GLN A 450 26.48 15.81 -7.63
CA GLN A 450 26.75 16.88 -8.60
C GLN A 450 27.50 18.03 -7.93
N SER A 451 28.35 18.72 -8.71
CA SER A 451 29.07 19.91 -8.22
C SER A 451 28.09 21.02 -7.81
N GLY A 452 28.27 21.57 -6.60
CA GLY A 452 27.43 22.62 -6.03
C GLY A 452 26.29 22.13 -5.13
N PHE A 453 25.94 20.84 -5.14
CA PHE A 453 24.86 20.28 -4.33
C PHE A 453 25.34 19.35 -3.21
N GLN A 454 26.63 19.29 -2.91
CA GLN A 454 27.25 18.40 -1.90
C GLN A 454 26.66 18.64 -0.48
N TRP A 455 26.16 19.82 -0.20
CA TRP A 455 25.50 20.15 1.06
C TRP A 455 24.21 19.34 1.32
N LEU A 456 23.63 18.73 0.28
CA LEU A 456 22.48 17.81 0.39
C LEU A 456 22.86 16.40 0.88
N SER A 457 24.14 16.06 0.98
CA SER A 457 24.60 14.73 1.39
C SER A 457 24.01 14.24 2.72
N PRO A 458 23.91 15.07 3.78
CA PRO A 458 23.25 14.62 5.02
C PRO A 458 21.77 14.31 4.84
N VAL A 459 21.07 15.08 3.98
CA VAL A 459 19.64 14.86 3.68
C VAL A 459 19.47 13.57 2.87
N GLY A 460 20.40 13.28 1.95
CA GLY A 460 20.39 12.06 1.14
C GLY A 460 20.61 10.76 1.91
N ARG A 461 21.11 10.86 3.16
CA ARG A 461 21.30 9.73 4.08
C ARG A 461 20.09 9.49 4.98
N LEU A 462 19.09 10.39 4.97
CA LEU A 462 17.90 10.24 5.80
C LEU A 462 17.13 8.98 5.41
N SER A 463 16.87 8.11 6.39
CA SER A 463 16.07 6.91 6.15
C SER A 463 14.62 7.27 5.75
N TRP A 464 14.05 6.51 4.82
CA TRP A 464 12.70 6.73 4.28
C TRP A 464 11.59 6.73 5.34
N VAL A 465 11.79 6.09 6.48
CA VAL A 465 10.82 6.07 7.60
C VAL A 465 10.53 7.48 8.13
N TRP A 466 11.46 8.43 7.92
CA TRP A 466 11.32 9.82 8.34
C TRP A 466 10.67 10.73 7.29
N TYR A 467 10.40 10.24 6.08
CA TYR A 467 9.84 11.08 5.01
C TYR A 467 8.42 11.55 5.33
N VAL A 468 7.55 10.67 5.85
CA VAL A 468 6.18 11.07 6.22
C VAL A 468 6.18 12.01 7.43
N PRO A 469 6.93 11.75 8.53
CA PRO A 469 7.13 12.74 9.61
C PRO A 469 7.57 14.10 9.09
N LEU A 470 8.62 14.16 8.28
CA LEU A 470 9.15 15.40 7.72
C LEU A 470 8.13 16.11 6.84
N GLY A 471 7.51 15.42 5.89
CA GLY A 471 6.48 15.99 5.01
C GLY A 471 5.27 16.51 5.79
N THR A 472 4.87 15.83 6.88
CA THR A 472 3.79 16.30 7.75
C THR A 472 4.18 17.60 8.46
N LEU A 473 5.38 17.68 9.03
CA LEU A 473 5.89 18.88 9.69
C LEU A 473 6.03 20.04 8.71
N LEU A 474 6.55 19.80 7.52
CA LEU A 474 6.67 20.82 6.45
C LEU A 474 5.29 21.37 6.06
N THR A 475 4.30 20.51 5.90
CA THR A 475 2.94 20.93 5.55
C THR A 475 2.31 21.75 6.66
N LEU A 476 2.49 21.36 7.92
CA LEU A 476 1.98 22.11 9.05
C LEU A 476 2.68 23.47 9.17
N ALA A 477 4.01 23.51 9.10
CA ALA A 477 4.79 24.74 9.18
C ALA A 477 4.42 25.72 8.04
N ALA A 478 4.34 25.23 6.79
CA ALA A 478 3.96 26.04 5.65
C ALA A 478 2.50 26.53 5.78
N GLY A 479 1.55 25.66 6.17
CA GLY A 479 0.14 26.03 6.28
C GLY A 479 -0.12 27.05 7.40
N VAL A 480 0.54 26.88 8.53
CA VAL A 480 0.52 27.86 9.63
C VAL A 480 1.15 29.15 9.17
N GLY A 481 2.37 29.15 8.61
CA GLY A 481 3.06 30.33 8.12
C GLY A 481 2.24 31.11 7.10
N LEU A 482 1.70 30.42 6.07
CA LEU A 482 0.86 31.04 5.04
C LEU A 482 -0.39 31.70 5.63
N SER A 483 -0.98 31.13 6.69
CA SER A 483 -2.17 31.68 7.33
C SER A 483 -1.95 33.03 8.02
N TYR A 484 -0.71 33.43 8.27
CA TYR A 484 -0.34 34.74 8.83
C TYR A 484 0.02 35.79 7.76
N LEU A 485 0.19 35.39 6.50
CA LEU A 485 0.49 36.36 5.45
C LEU A 485 -0.70 37.30 5.21
N PRO A 486 -0.44 38.61 4.96
CA PRO A 486 -1.49 39.57 4.69
C PRO A 486 -2.28 39.17 3.43
N ARG A 487 -3.61 39.10 3.57
CA ARG A 487 -4.52 38.72 2.47
C ARG A 487 -4.77 39.93 1.59
N ARG A 488 -4.22 39.97 0.39
CA ARG A 488 -4.62 40.96 -0.61
C ARG A 488 -6.11 40.72 -0.94
N GLY A 489 -7.01 41.60 -0.49
CA GLY A 489 -8.43 41.57 -0.86
C GLY A 489 -9.47 41.50 0.28
N ALA A 490 -9.09 41.84 1.53
CA ALA A 490 -10.06 42.04 2.61
C ALA A 490 -10.28 43.54 2.92
N ALA A 491 -10.28 44.36 1.85
CA ALA A 491 -10.70 45.75 1.92
C ALA A 491 -11.79 45.92 0.85
N ALA A 492 -13.07 45.75 1.26
CA ALA A 492 -14.30 46.42 0.84
C ALA A 492 -15.50 45.57 1.26
#